data_e00cef4281fd5c4c6d5e1d6259cef357
#
_entry.id   e00cef4281fd5c4c6d5e1d6259cef357
#
_cell.length_a   1.000
_cell.length_b   1.000
_cell.length_c   1.000
_cell.angle_alpha   90.00
_cell.angle_beta   90.00
_cell.angle_gamma   90.00
#
_symmetry.space_group_name_H-M   'P 1'
#
loop_
_entity.id
_entity.type
_entity.pdbx_description
1 polymer ?
#
loop_
_entity_poly.entity_id
_entity_poly.type
_entity_poly.pdbx_seq_one_letter_code
_entity_poly.pdbx_strand_id
1 'polypeptide(L)'
;AVLLVLVPVLYMLERQDSIAYTVVFTETNRFADAARDTGYITPEMYNDFVRRLNATGCTFEIHIQHLRTMVIPVYREKGQTSEFTGEYEVVRISQGEDAILSVLFPDDSSADEHDKSRRYEMKAGDLLFVEVRNKGKTMATALRDMMLFTDTKTPTLFVRAGGLVRNEAY
;
A
#
# COMPACT_ATOMS: atom_id res chain seq x y z
N ALA A 1 -37.30 12.48 21.38
CA ALA A 1 -36.20 13.42 21.68
C ALA A 1 -34.83 12.84 21.30
N VAL A 2 -34.53 11.59 21.66
CA VAL A 2 -33.21 10.96 21.44
C VAL A 2 -32.88 10.85 19.94
N LEU A 3 -33.82 10.44 19.09
CA LEU A 3 -33.60 10.31 17.63
C LEU A 3 -33.29 11.66 16.95
N LEU A 4 -33.84 12.77 17.46
CA LEU A 4 -33.58 14.11 16.93
C LEU A 4 -32.10 14.54 17.11
N VAL A 5 -31.40 13.95 18.05
CA VAL A 5 -29.98 14.20 18.28
C VAL A 5 -29.11 13.15 17.57
N LEU A 6 -29.50 11.88 17.65
CA LEU A 6 -28.71 10.78 17.09
C LEU A 6 -28.60 10.84 15.56
N VAL A 7 -29.68 11.20 14.86
CA VAL A 7 -29.65 11.26 13.39
C VAL A 7 -28.70 12.33 12.85
N PRO A 8 -28.70 13.59 13.34
CA PRO A 8 -27.70 14.58 12.92
C PRO A 8 -26.28 14.18 13.27
N VAL A 9 -26.05 13.58 14.44
CA VAL A 9 -24.71 13.10 14.85
C VAL A 9 -24.22 12.00 13.91
N LEU A 10 -25.06 11.02 13.59
CA LEU A 10 -24.72 9.97 12.63
C LEU A 10 -24.36 10.56 11.26
N TYR A 11 -25.15 11.51 10.77
CA TYR A 11 -24.88 12.20 9.50
C TYR A 11 -23.53 12.92 9.50
N MET A 12 -23.19 13.62 10.61
CA MET A 12 -21.90 14.28 10.76
C MET A 12 -20.73 13.28 10.74
N LEU A 13 -20.86 12.14 11.43
CA LEU A 13 -19.86 11.09 11.47
C LEU A 13 -19.68 10.43 10.11
N GLU A 14 -20.76 10.16 9.38
CA GLU A 14 -20.70 9.62 8.00
C GLU A 14 -20.01 10.60 7.03
N ARG A 15 -20.25 11.88 7.21
CA ARG A 15 -19.54 12.92 6.43
C ARG A 15 -18.05 12.96 6.77
N GLN A 16 -17.70 12.77 8.03
CA GLN A 16 -16.30 12.66 8.45
C GLN A 16 -15.61 11.44 7.84
N ASP A 17 -16.29 10.28 7.79
CA ASP A 17 -15.79 9.08 7.13
C ASP A 17 -15.58 9.30 5.63
N SER A 18 -16.46 10.02 4.97
CA SER A 18 -16.33 10.38 3.55
C SER A 18 -15.12 11.28 3.29
N ILE A 19 -14.86 12.23 4.16
CA ILE A 19 -13.66 13.09 4.10
C ILE A 19 -12.40 12.25 4.32
N ALA A 20 -12.40 11.41 5.34
CA ALA A 20 -11.28 10.50 5.63
C ALA A 20 -10.99 9.58 4.44
N TYR A 21 -12.03 9.01 3.81
CA TYR A 21 -11.87 8.21 2.58
C TYR A 21 -11.19 9.00 1.46
N THR A 22 -11.63 10.24 1.22
CA THR A 22 -11.05 11.10 0.17
C THR A 22 -9.57 11.38 0.45
N VAL A 23 -9.20 11.65 1.69
CA VAL A 23 -7.80 11.85 2.10
C VAL A 23 -7.00 10.58 1.88
N VAL A 24 -7.48 9.44 2.37
CA VAL A 24 -6.82 8.13 2.22
C VAL A 24 -6.64 7.79 0.74
N PHE A 25 -7.68 7.98 -0.07
CA PHE A 25 -7.62 7.74 -1.51
C PHE A 25 -6.56 8.62 -2.18
N THR A 26 -6.56 9.92 -1.89
CA THR A 26 -5.62 10.88 -2.48
C THR A 26 -4.17 10.58 -2.08
N GLU A 27 -3.92 10.36 -0.79
CA GLU A 27 -2.56 10.13 -0.29
C GLU A 27 -2.02 8.74 -0.71
N THR A 28 -2.87 7.72 -0.80
CA THR A 28 -2.47 6.39 -1.29
C THR A 28 -2.08 6.45 -2.77
N ASN A 29 -2.87 7.13 -3.60
CA ASN A 29 -2.53 7.34 -5.02
C ASN A 29 -1.24 8.15 -5.15
N ARG A 30 -1.11 9.25 -4.40
CA ARG A 30 0.08 10.11 -4.42
C ARG A 30 1.35 9.34 -4.06
N PHE A 31 1.31 8.53 -3.00
CA PHE A 31 2.44 7.71 -2.58
C PHE A 31 2.79 6.65 -3.64
N ALA A 32 1.77 5.92 -4.12
CA ALA A 32 1.96 4.90 -5.15
C ALA A 32 2.52 5.48 -6.46
N ASP A 33 2.01 6.63 -6.90
CA ASP A 33 2.48 7.30 -8.12
C ASP A 33 3.90 7.84 -7.94
N ALA A 34 4.21 8.50 -6.81
CA ALA A 34 5.55 8.97 -6.53
C ALA A 34 6.58 7.82 -6.53
N ALA A 35 6.27 6.70 -5.87
CA ALA A 35 7.14 5.52 -5.85
C ALA A 35 7.31 4.88 -7.23
N ARG A 36 6.26 4.85 -8.05
CA ARG A 36 6.30 4.30 -9.42
C ARG A 36 7.08 5.18 -10.38
N ASP A 37 6.94 6.48 -10.25
CA ASP A 37 7.61 7.46 -11.13
C ASP A 37 9.09 7.59 -10.81
N THR A 38 9.46 7.59 -9.52
CA THR A 38 10.86 7.62 -9.09
C THR A 38 11.56 6.27 -9.21
N GLY A 39 10.83 5.18 -9.15
CA GLY A 39 11.37 3.81 -9.14
C GLY A 39 11.97 3.39 -7.81
N TYR A 40 11.72 4.11 -6.73
CA TYR A 40 12.18 3.75 -5.40
C TYR A 40 11.23 4.26 -4.30
N ILE A 41 11.38 3.68 -3.11
CA ILE A 41 10.72 4.12 -1.89
C ILE A 41 11.80 4.48 -0.87
N THR A 42 11.67 5.63 -0.21
CA THR A 42 12.54 6.06 0.89
C THR A 42 11.80 6.02 2.23
N PRO A 43 12.54 5.93 3.37
CA PRO A 43 11.93 6.03 4.70
C PRO A 43 11.09 7.31 4.87
N GLU A 44 11.58 8.43 4.35
CA GLU A 44 10.89 9.72 4.40
C GLU A 44 9.55 9.67 3.66
N MET A 45 9.52 9.12 2.43
CA MET A 45 8.28 8.95 1.66
C MET A 45 7.25 8.11 2.41
N TYR A 46 7.71 7.00 3.01
CA TYR A 46 6.84 6.11 3.78
C TYR A 46 6.33 6.78 5.06
N ASN A 47 7.21 7.42 5.84
CA ASN A 47 6.85 8.11 7.07
C ASN A 47 5.87 9.28 6.82
N ASP A 48 6.08 10.06 5.77
CA ASP A 48 5.17 11.13 5.35
C ASP A 48 3.79 10.57 4.97
N PHE A 49 3.75 9.48 4.25
CA PHE A 49 2.51 8.80 3.89
C PHE A 49 1.75 8.34 5.13
N VAL A 50 2.40 7.61 6.05
CA VAL A 50 1.80 7.17 7.32
C VAL A 50 1.30 8.34 8.15
N ARG A 51 2.10 9.43 8.25
CA ARG A 51 1.72 10.62 9.01
C ARG A 51 0.45 11.28 8.44
N ARG A 52 0.33 11.37 7.11
CA ARG A 52 -0.85 11.94 6.44
C ARG A 52 -2.09 11.08 6.61
N LEU A 53 -1.96 9.76 6.58
CA LEU A 53 -3.05 8.84 6.89
C LEU A 53 -3.52 9.01 8.33
N ASN A 54 -2.60 9.06 9.29
CA ASN A 54 -2.91 9.21 10.72
C ASN A 54 -3.55 10.56 11.05
N ALA A 55 -3.31 11.60 10.23
CA ALA A 55 -3.96 12.91 10.40
C ALA A 55 -5.49 12.86 10.21
N THR A 56 -6.03 11.81 9.63
CA THR A 56 -7.50 11.61 9.54
C THR A 56 -8.15 11.20 10.86
N GLY A 57 -7.34 10.86 11.88
CA GLY A 57 -7.81 10.36 13.17
C GLY A 57 -8.22 8.89 13.18
N CYS A 58 -8.10 8.19 12.06
CA CYS A 58 -8.32 6.75 11.95
C CYS A 58 -7.01 5.98 12.00
N THR A 59 -7.07 4.72 12.43
CA THR A 59 -5.92 3.80 12.39
C THR A 59 -6.02 2.94 11.16
N PHE A 60 -4.92 2.82 10.41
CA PHE A 60 -4.89 2.08 9.16
C PHE A 60 -3.90 0.91 9.21
N GLU A 61 -4.21 -0.09 8.43
CA GLU A 61 -3.33 -1.17 8.04
C GLU A 61 -2.89 -0.91 6.60
N ILE A 62 -1.59 -0.89 6.37
CA ILE A 62 -0.99 -0.59 5.07
C ILE A 62 -0.33 -1.88 4.59
N HIS A 63 -0.61 -2.28 3.36
CA HIS A 63 0.06 -3.40 2.71
C HIS A 63 0.68 -2.90 1.41
N ILE A 64 1.97 -3.12 1.26
CA ILE A 64 2.71 -2.82 0.04
C ILE A 64 3.15 -4.12 -0.60
N GLN A 65 2.87 -4.28 -1.88
CA GLN A 65 3.26 -5.43 -2.66
C GLN A 65 4.02 -4.97 -3.91
N HIS A 66 5.24 -5.45 -4.06
CA HIS A 66 6.05 -5.26 -5.24
C HIS A 66 6.14 -6.57 -6.02
N LEU A 67 5.73 -6.57 -7.28
CA LEU A 67 5.86 -7.70 -8.20
C LEU A 67 7.01 -7.42 -9.15
N ARG A 68 8.14 -8.06 -8.88
CA ARG A 68 9.34 -7.96 -9.72
C ARG A 68 9.16 -8.78 -10.97
N THR A 69 9.31 -8.16 -12.12
CA THR A 69 9.23 -8.81 -13.41
C THR A 69 10.62 -9.31 -13.82
N MET A 70 10.74 -10.60 -14.05
CA MET A 70 11.97 -11.24 -14.53
C MET A 70 11.71 -11.98 -15.84
N VAL A 71 12.63 -11.83 -16.77
CA VAL A 71 12.64 -12.60 -18.02
C VAL A 71 13.68 -13.70 -17.87
N ILE A 72 13.21 -14.94 -17.92
CA ILE A 72 14.04 -16.14 -17.73
C ILE A 72 14.14 -16.89 -19.04
N PRO A 73 15.35 -17.22 -19.52
CA PRO A 73 15.50 -18.05 -20.72
C PRO A 73 15.03 -19.49 -20.43
N VAL A 74 14.28 -20.05 -21.36
CA VAL A 74 13.77 -21.43 -21.25
C VAL A 74 14.81 -22.40 -21.81
N TYR A 75 15.20 -23.38 -20.97
CA TYR A 75 16.10 -24.43 -21.35
C TYR A 75 15.35 -25.78 -21.43
N ARG A 76 15.69 -26.58 -22.43
CA ARG A 76 15.22 -27.96 -22.55
C ARG A 76 16.33 -28.89 -22.09
N GLU A 77 15.99 -29.80 -21.19
CA GLU A 77 16.91 -30.90 -20.82
C GLU A 77 17.04 -31.88 -21.98
N LYS A 78 18.27 -32.10 -22.43
CA LYS A 78 18.61 -33.09 -23.45
C LYS A 78 19.75 -33.94 -22.92
N GLY A 79 19.41 -35.03 -22.22
CA GLY A 79 20.38 -35.87 -21.51
C GLY A 79 21.05 -35.14 -20.33
N GLN A 80 22.38 -35.03 -20.37
CA GLN A 80 23.17 -34.34 -19.33
C GLN A 80 23.44 -32.85 -19.65
N THR A 81 22.94 -32.35 -20.76
CA THR A 81 23.15 -30.95 -21.20
C THR A 81 21.81 -30.22 -21.31
N SER A 82 21.79 -28.97 -20.85
CA SER A 82 20.66 -28.06 -21.04
C SER A 82 20.89 -27.22 -22.29
N GLU A 83 19.96 -27.24 -23.24
CA GLU A 83 20.03 -26.49 -24.49
C GLU A 83 18.99 -25.37 -24.47
N PHE A 84 19.43 -24.13 -24.77
CA PHE A 84 18.53 -22.98 -24.83
C PHE A 84 17.53 -23.16 -25.98
N THR A 85 16.24 -23.01 -25.69
CA THR A 85 15.17 -23.21 -26.67
C THR A 85 14.95 -22.02 -27.61
N GLY A 86 15.56 -20.86 -27.33
CA GLY A 86 15.28 -19.61 -28.03
C GLY A 86 14.05 -18.86 -27.47
N GLU A 87 13.39 -19.45 -26.48
CA GLU A 87 12.19 -18.86 -25.83
C GLU A 87 12.54 -18.25 -24.48
N TYR A 88 11.76 -17.24 -24.07
CA TYR A 88 11.86 -16.59 -22.79
C TYR A 88 10.52 -16.63 -22.07
N GLU A 89 10.55 -16.88 -20.77
CA GLU A 89 9.38 -16.86 -19.92
C GLU A 89 9.42 -15.59 -19.02
N VAL A 90 8.28 -14.93 -18.88
CA VAL A 90 8.13 -13.78 -17.98
C VAL A 90 7.57 -14.27 -16.66
N VAL A 91 8.38 -14.24 -15.62
CA VAL A 91 8.02 -14.62 -14.26
C VAL A 91 7.89 -13.39 -13.39
N ARG A 92 6.87 -13.35 -12.54
CA ARG A 92 6.67 -12.30 -11.53
C ARG A 92 6.90 -12.85 -10.14
N ILE A 93 7.84 -12.24 -9.42
CA ILE A 93 8.18 -12.61 -8.04
C ILE A 93 7.58 -11.55 -7.12
N SER A 94 6.72 -11.99 -6.18
CA SER A 94 6.13 -11.09 -5.19
C SER A 94 7.09 -10.83 -4.05
N GLN A 95 7.31 -9.55 -3.77
CA GLN A 95 7.97 -9.04 -2.57
C GLN A 95 6.91 -8.40 -1.69
N GLY A 96 6.74 -8.90 -0.48
CA GLY A 96 5.78 -8.37 0.48
C GLY A 96 6.30 -7.15 1.24
N GLU A 97 5.44 -6.60 2.07
CA GLU A 97 5.72 -5.44 2.93
C GLU A 97 6.96 -5.64 3.80
N ASP A 98 7.12 -6.83 4.41
CA ASP A 98 8.26 -7.12 5.29
C ASP A 98 9.60 -6.95 4.59
N ALA A 99 9.71 -7.38 3.34
CA ALA A 99 10.93 -7.22 2.54
C ALA A 99 11.22 -5.74 2.22
N ILE A 100 10.18 -4.94 2.03
CA ILE A 100 10.31 -3.51 1.77
C ILE A 100 10.71 -2.79 3.06
N LEU A 101 10.00 -3.04 4.16
CA LEU A 101 10.25 -2.39 5.44
C LEU A 101 11.61 -2.75 6.02
N SER A 102 12.11 -3.97 5.82
CA SER A 102 13.45 -4.37 6.27
C SER A 102 14.57 -3.57 5.58
N VAL A 103 14.36 -3.10 4.37
CA VAL A 103 15.29 -2.21 3.67
C VAL A 103 15.16 -0.77 4.15
N LEU A 104 13.93 -0.29 4.34
CA LEU A 104 13.66 1.08 4.79
C LEU A 104 14.08 1.29 6.26
N PHE A 105 13.81 0.31 7.11
CA PHE A 105 14.00 0.38 8.56
C PHE A 105 14.75 -0.86 9.08
N PRO A 106 16.04 -1.03 8.75
CA PRO A 106 16.86 -2.14 9.25
C PRO A 106 17.11 -2.01 10.75
N ASP A 107 17.06 -3.13 11.49
CA ASP A 107 17.17 -3.16 12.95
C ASP A 107 18.50 -2.62 13.48
N ASP A 108 19.61 -2.78 12.74
CA ASP A 108 20.98 -2.42 13.14
C ASP A 108 21.58 -1.22 12.38
N SER A 109 20.75 -0.34 11.84
CA SER A 109 21.26 0.74 11.02
C SER A 109 21.72 1.94 11.84
N SER A 110 23.02 2.22 11.83
CA SER A 110 23.61 3.51 12.19
C SER A 110 23.53 4.52 11.04
N ALA A 111 23.01 4.13 9.88
CA ALA A 111 22.90 4.98 8.70
C ALA A 111 21.79 6.00 8.86
N ASP A 112 22.02 7.21 8.33
CA ASP A 112 21.02 8.28 8.30
C ASP A 112 19.79 7.85 7.48
N GLU A 113 18.63 8.41 7.81
CA GLU A 113 17.36 8.19 7.12
C GLU A 113 17.43 8.52 5.62
N HIS A 114 18.35 9.40 5.24
CA HIS A 114 18.61 9.80 3.84
C HIS A 114 19.66 8.94 3.13
N ASP A 115 20.25 7.93 3.79
CA ASP A 115 21.25 7.07 3.16
C ASP A 115 20.62 6.25 2.02
N LYS A 116 21.40 6.12 0.93
CA LYS A 116 20.99 5.31 -0.23
C LYS A 116 20.79 3.83 0.11
N SER A 117 21.48 3.32 1.14
CA SER A 117 21.31 1.94 1.60
C SER A 117 19.90 1.64 2.15
N ARG A 118 19.18 2.69 2.58
CA ARG A 118 17.82 2.62 3.10
C ARG A 118 16.77 2.91 2.01
N ARG A 119 17.15 2.84 0.76
CA ARG A 119 16.25 3.05 -0.38
C ARG A 119 15.85 1.70 -0.97
N TYR A 120 14.55 1.45 -1.03
CA TYR A 120 14.03 0.27 -1.70
C TYR A 120 13.87 0.56 -3.19
N GLU A 121 14.70 -0.05 -4.02
CA GLU A 121 14.73 0.20 -5.47
C GLU A 121 13.88 -0.80 -6.25
N MET A 122 13.17 -0.32 -7.26
CA MET A 122 12.34 -1.06 -8.20
C MET A 122 12.81 -0.78 -9.63
N LYS A 123 12.57 -1.72 -10.53
CA LYS A 123 12.93 -1.56 -11.93
C LYS A 123 11.72 -1.13 -12.77
N ALA A 124 11.98 -0.40 -13.84
CA ALA A 124 10.96 -0.14 -14.84
C ALA A 124 10.37 -1.45 -15.38
N GLY A 125 9.05 -1.54 -15.43
CA GLY A 125 8.34 -2.76 -15.79
C GLY A 125 7.92 -3.66 -14.64
N ASP A 126 8.37 -3.37 -13.40
CA ASP A 126 7.82 -3.98 -12.20
C ASP A 126 6.42 -3.44 -11.90
N LEU A 127 5.68 -4.11 -11.03
CA LEU A 127 4.36 -3.66 -10.57
C LEU A 127 4.42 -3.36 -9.07
N LEU A 128 3.92 -2.20 -8.68
CA LEU A 128 3.76 -1.79 -7.30
C LEU A 128 2.29 -1.63 -6.97
N PHE A 129 1.84 -2.21 -5.86
CA PHE A 129 0.50 -2.02 -5.31
C PHE A 129 0.60 -1.61 -3.85
N VAL A 130 -0.22 -0.64 -3.49
CA VAL A 130 -0.37 -0.13 -2.12
C VAL A 130 -1.84 -0.28 -1.75
N GLU A 131 -2.10 -0.97 -0.67
CA GLU A 131 -3.43 -1.21 -0.14
C GLU A 131 -3.52 -0.63 1.27
N VAL A 132 -4.54 0.15 1.52
CA VAL A 132 -4.82 0.76 2.82
C VAL A 132 -6.22 0.38 3.25
N ARG A 133 -6.33 -0.16 4.45
CA ARG A 133 -7.63 -0.47 5.08
C ARG A 133 -7.65 0.07 6.51
N ASN A 134 -8.82 0.47 6.99
CA ASN A 134 -8.92 0.90 8.39
C ASN A 134 -8.87 -0.31 9.34
N LYS A 135 -8.18 -0.12 10.47
CA LYS A 135 -8.23 -1.05 11.60
C LYS A 135 -9.44 -0.74 12.45
N GLY A 136 -10.37 -1.68 12.51
CA GLY A 136 -11.57 -1.54 13.32
C GLY A 136 -12.68 -0.69 12.69
N LYS A 137 -13.71 -0.44 13.47
CA LYS A 137 -14.89 0.31 13.03
C LYS A 137 -14.67 1.81 13.14
N THR A 138 -15.21 2.55 12.17
CA THR A 138 -15.33 4.01 12.31
C THR A 138 -16.40 4.36 13.36
N MET A 139 -16.36 5.59 13.85
CA MET A 139 -17.37 6.07 14.82
C MET A 139 -18.78 6.04 14.22
N ALA A 140 -18.92 6.35 12.93
CA ALA A 140 -20.19 6.25 12.21
C ALA A 140 -20.72 4.82 12.17
N THR A 141 -19.85 3.86 11.83
CA THR A 141 -20.21 2.44 11.81
C THR A 141 -20.59 1.93 13.18
N ALA A 142 -19.83 2.28 14.22
CA ALA A 142 -20.12 1.89 15.60
C ALA A 142 -21.47 2.43 16.08
N LEU A 143 -21.77 3.70 15.80
CA LEU A 143 -23.04 4.32 16.16
C LEU A 143 -24.21 3.70 15.39
N ARG A 144 -24.03 3.44 14.09
CA ARG A 144 -25.05 2.78 13.26
C ARG A 144 -25.34 1.36 13.75
N ASP A 145 -24.30 0.58 14.05
CA ASP A 145 -24.44 -0.78 14.57
C ASP A 145 -25.20 -0.79 15.89
N MET A 146 -24.91 0.17 16.78
CA MET A 146 -25.63 0.34 18.03
C MET A 146 -27.11 0.67 17.80
N MET A 147 -27.42 1.55 16.84
CA MET A 147 -28.81 1.92 16.52
C MET A 147 -29.61 0.80 15.89
N LEU A 148 -28.98 -0.03 15.05
CA LEU A 148 -29.64 -1.09 14.29
C LEU A 148 -29.47 -2.48 14.92
N PHE A 149 -28.80 -2.57 16.08
CA PHE A 149 -28.46 -3.84 16.74
C PHE A 149 -27.74 -4.82 15.79
N THR A 150 -26.81 -4.30 14.98
CA THR A 150 -26.02 -5.05 14.01
C THR A 150 -24.55 -5.07 14.42
N ASP A 151 -23.75 -5.94 13.80
CA ASP A 151 -22.31 -6.01 13.98
C ASP A 151 -21.61 -6.09 12.63
N THR A 152 -21.22 -4.94 12.10
CA THR A 152 -20.53 -4.84 10.81
C THR A 152 -19.05 -5.19 10.99
N LYS A 153 -18.60 -6.25 10.35
CA LYS A 153 -17.20 -6.75 10.43
C LYS A 153 -16.31 -6.29 9.28
N THR A 154 -16.89 -5.72 8.24
CA THR A 154 -16.15 -5.30 7.04
C THR A 154 -15.46 -3.95 7.27
N PRO A 155 -14.20 -3.76 6.85
CA PRO A 155 -13.56 -2.46 6.89
C PRO A 155 -14.34 -1.46 6.03
N THR A 156 -14.64 -0.30 6.61
CA THR A 156 -15.44 0.76 5.95
C THR A 156 -14.61 1.55 4.94
N LEU A 157 -13.29 1.64 5.20
CA LEU A 157 -12.34 2.35 4.35
C LEU A 157 -11.35 1.33 3.77
N PHE A 158 -11.39 1.19 2.45
CA PHE A 158 -10.48 0.36 1.69
C PHE A 158 -10.07 1.10 0.42
N VAL A 159 -8.78 1.26 0.22
CA VAL A 159 -8.20 1.88 -0.97
C VAL A 159 -7.06 1.03 -1.46
N ARG A 160 -7.02 0.78 -2.75
CA ARG A 160 -5.89 0.14 -3.43
C ARG A 160 -5.44 1.02 -4.59
N ALA A 161 -4.16 1.33 -4.63
CA ALA A 161 -3.53 2.10 -5.69
C ALA A 161 -2.28 1.38 -6.18
N GLY A 162 -1.83 1.67 -7.39
CA GLY A 162 -0.61 1.09 -7.94
C GLY A 162 -0.66 0.87 -9.43
N GLY A 163 0.31 0.13 -9.92
CA GLY A 163 0.48 -0.21 -11.32
C GLY A 163 1.94 -0.34 -11.71
N LEU A 164 2.22 -0.17 -13.00
CA LEU A 164 3.55 -0.34 -13.57
C LEU A 164 4.53 0.74 -13.06
N VAL A 165 5.73 0.32 -12.66
CA VAL A 165 6.83 1.21 -12.29
C VAL A 165 7.43 1.79 -13.58
N ARG A 166 7.50 3.12 -13.66
CA ARG A 166 7.99 3.87 -14.83
C ARG A 166 9.47 4.20 -14.71
N ASN A 167 9.92 4.51 -13.48
CA ASN A 167 11.30 4.92 -13.18
C ASN A 167 11.77 6.07 -14.10
N GLU A 168 11.05 7.19 -14.05
CA GLU A 168 11.32 8.38 -14.87
C GLU A 168 12.35 9.35 -14.24
N ALA A 169 12.83 9.04 -13.04
CA ALA A 169 13.86 9.82 -12.37
C ALA A 169 15.24 9.48 -12.96
N TYR A 170 15.65 10.21 -14.00
CA TYR A 170 17.01 10.27 -14.51
C TYR A 170 17.78 11.43 -13.88
#